data_ed6ec97f91b9f9ee595fb84d047b74b0
#
_entry.id   ed6ec97f91b9f9ee595fb84d047b74b0
#
_cell.length_a   1.000
_cell.length_b   1.000
_cell.length_c   1.000
_cell.angle_alpha   90.00
_cell.angle_beta   90.00
_cell.angle_gamma   90.00
#
_symmetry.space_group_name_H-M   'P 1'
#
loop_
_entity.id
_entity.type
_entity.pdbx_description
1 polymer ?
#
loop_
_entity_poly.entity_id
_entity_poly.type
_entity_poly.pdbx_seq_one_letter_code
_entity_poly.pdbx_strand_id
1 'polypeptide(L)'
;MTEPGTPLSRRVGEVVEANSVSFVAQCYQLYDAPPLGSLVRTGEVYGVVCKVVTEPLDATRPVLARGEGAATEEEVFRDNPQLNRLLTSRFEALIAGHDQDGVHRQYLPPLPPRVHSFVYPCTPQEVASFTSRLDLLRLLINSGYPMADEVAGACLREAAPAHPDPDAFLLRAGKALAAELAGDLPRLNAVLRKLMP
;
A
#
# COMPACT_ATOMS: atom_id res chain seq x y z
N MET A 1 -22.43 -5.09 -29.17
CA MET A 1 -20.96 -5.07 -29.04
C MET A 1 -20.67 -4.67 -27.61
N THR A 2 -20.36 -5.65 -26.77
CA THR A 2 -20.03 -5.45 -25.35
C THR A 2 -18.54 -5.08 -25.31
N GLU A 3 -18.23 -3.91 -24.77
CA GLU A 3 -16.85 -3.50 -24.55
C GLU A 3 -16.11 -4.55 -23.67
N PRO A 4 -14.84 -4.86 -23.95
CA PRO A 4 -14.06 -5.74 -23.10
C PRO A 4 -13.88 -5.06 -21.76
N GLY A 5 -14.61 -5.54 -20.74
CA GLY A 5 -14.53 -5.03 -19.37
C GLY A 5 -13.10 -5.03 -18.88
N THR A 6 -12.66 -3.88 -18.38
CA THR A 6 -11.44 -3.74 -17.56
C THR A 6 -11.38 -4.89 -16.56
N PRO A 7 -10.27 -5.63 -16.44
CA PRO A 7 -10.19 -6.71 -15.48
C PRO A 7 -10.43 -6.12 -14.08
N LEU A 8 -11.53 -6.56 -13.45
CA LEU A 8 -11.84 -6.21 -12.06
C LEU A 8 -10.62 -6.60 -11.22
N SER A 9 -10.01 -5.63 -10.56
CA SER A 9 -8.90 -5.90 -9.65
C SER A 9 -9.34 -6.97 -8.64
N ARG A 10 -8.49 -8.00 -8.44
CA ARG A 10 -8.78 -9.10 -7.52
C ARG A 10 -8.83 -8.57 -6.09
N ARG A 11 -9.87 -8.91 -5.33
CA ARG A 11 -9.91 -8.64 -3.90
C ARG A 11 -8.74 -9.35 -3.21
N VAL A 12 -7.93 -8.59 -2.46
CA VAL A 12 -6.78 -9.16 -1.72
C VAL A 12 -7.12 -9.45 -0.26
N GLY A 13 -8.12 -8.76 0.30
CA GLY A 13 -8.51 -8.94 1.68
C GLY A 13 -9.66 -8.02 2.06
N GLU A 14 -9.85 -7.84 3.35
CA GLU A 14 -10.84 -6.94 3.92
C GLU A 14 -10.29 -6.15 5.11
N VAL A 15 -10.85 -4.98 5.35
CA VAL A 15 -10.50 -4.11 6.48
C VAL A 15 -10.87 -4.80 7.78
N VAL A 16 -9.93 -4.90 8.71
CA VAL A 16 -10.12 -5.45 10.07
C VAL A 16 -9.98 -4.40 11.16
N GLU A 17 -9.27 -3.31 10.89
CA GLU A 17 -9.12 -2.16 11.77
C GLU A 17 -9.09 -0.89 10.92
N ALA A 18 -9.69 0.20 11.40
CA ALA A 18 -9.65 1.49 10.71
C ALA A 18 -9.73 2.66 11.68
N ASN A 19 -9.06 3.74 11.32
CA ASN A 19 -9.15 5.04 11.97
C ASN A 19 -9.12 6.16 10.92
N SER A 20 -9.08 7.42 11.34
CA SER A 20 -9.15 8.56 10.41
C SER A 20 -7.94 8.71 9.49
N VAL A 21 -6.80 8.09 9.79
CA VAL A 21 -5.52 8.27 9.06
C VAL A 21 -4.98 6.99 8.45
N SER A 22 -5.40 5.81 8.92
CA SER A 22 -4.96 4.51 8.40
C SER A 22 -6.04 3.44 8.54
N PHE A 23 -5.85 2.33 7.83
CA PHE A 23 -6.60 1.10 8.04
C PHE A 23 -5.67 -0.12 7.94
N VAL A 24 -6.06 -1.20 8.59
CA VAL A 24 -5.41 -2.50 8.49
C VAL A 24 -6.32 -3.45 7.74
N ALA A 25 -5.78 -4.14 6.76
CA ALA A 25 -6.48 -5.20 6.04
C ALA A 25 -5.83 -6.56 6.31
N GLN A 26 -6.66 -7.59 6.43
CA GLN A 26 -6.24 -8.99 6.49
C GLN A 26 -6.41 -9.60 5.11
N CYS A 27 -5.34 -10.23 4.62
CA CYS A 27 -5.35 -10.90 3.32
C CYS A 27 -6.13 -12.21 3.37
N TYR A 28 -6.81 -12.56 2.26
CA TYR A 28 -7.47 -13.85 2.12
C TYR A 28 -6.50 -15.00 1.90
N GLN A 29 -5.33 -14.70 1.34
CA GLN A 29 -4.28 -15.68 1.09
C GLN A 29 -3.00 -15.26 1.81
N LEU A 30 -2.28 -16.25 2.34
CA LEU A 30 -0.98 -16.02 2.95
C LEU A 30 0.01 -15.49 1.90
N TYR A 31 0.82 -14.49 2.26
CA TYR A 31 1.80 -13.81 1.41
C TYR A 31 1.24 -13.06 0.20
N ASP A 32 -0.06 -12.78 0.17
CA ASP A 32 -0.73 -12.06 -0.92
C ASP A 32 -0.93 -10.55 -0.62
N ALA A 33 -0.18 -10.00 0.30
CA ALA A 33 -0.24 -8.57 0.60
C ALA A 33 0.39 -7.76 -0.53
N PRO A 34 -0.23 -6.62 -0.92
CA PRO A 34 0.38 -5.69 -1.86
C PRO A 34 1.73 -5.18 -1.33
N PRO A 35 2.73 -4.94 -2.19
CA PRO A 35 4.02 -4.42 -1.79
C PRO A 35 3.94 -3.08 -1.04
N LEU A 36 5.02 -2.75 -0.30
CA LEU A 36 5.19 -1.44 0.33
C LEU A 36 5.09 -0.33 -0.73
N GLY A 37 4.30 0.69 -0.46
CA GLY A 37 4.10 1.81 -1.39
C GLY A 37 2.96 1.62 -2.39
N SER A 38 2.43 0.40 -2.56
CA SER A 38 1.30 0.16 -3.46
C SER A 38 0.08 0.99 -3.07
N LEU A 39 -0.60 1.52 -4.07
CA LEU A 39 -1.90 2.15 -3.90
C LEU A 39 -3.00 1.08 -3.86
N VAL A 40 -3.82 1.12 -2.83
CA VAL A 40 -4.96 0.22 -2.62
C VAL A 40 -6.24 1.02 -2.44
N ARG A 41 -7.38 0.38 -2.75
CA ARG A 41 -8.69 1.00 -2.63
C ARG A 41 -9.64 0.13 -1.80
N THR A 42 -10.42 0.80 -0.94
CA THR A 42 -11.53 0.18 -0.20
C THR A 42 -12.74 1.11 -0.25
N GLY A 43 -13.80 0.70 -0.96
CA GLY A 43 -14.89 1.61 -1.31
C GLY A 43 -14.36 2.81 -2.08
N GLU A 44 -14.64 4.02 -1.55
CA GLU A 44 -14.18 5.29 -2.13
C GLU A 44 -12.82 5.75 -1.55
N VAL A 45 -12.28 5.06 -0.54
CA VAL A 45 -11.03 5.46 0.15
C VAL A 45 -9.82 4.84 -0.51
N TYR A 46 -8.81 5.66 -0.79
CA TYR A 46 -7.49 5.26 -1.27
C TYR A 46 -6.48 5.29 -0.13
N GLY A 47 -5.63 4.27 -0.09
CA GLY A 47 -4.54 4.15 0.88
C GLY A 47 -3.24 3.72 0.22
N VAL A 48 -2.13 4.10 0.85
CA VAL A 48 -0.78 3.66 0.45
C VAL A 48 -0.27 2.66 1.49
N VAL A 49 0.09 1.46 1.04
CA VAL A 49 0.61 0.40 1.92
C VAL A 49 1.89 0.88 2.59
N CYS A 50 1.87 0.93 3.93
CA CYS A 50 2.99 1.41 4.73
C CYS A 50 3.65 0.31 5.59
N LYS A 51 2.97 -0.82 5.77
CA LYS A 51 3.47 -1.95 6.55
C LYS A 51 2.85 -3.25 6.06
N VAL A 52 3.67 -4.29 5.94
CA VAL A 52 3.22 -5.66 5.66
C VAL A 52 3.73 -6.56 6.77
N VAL A 53 2.87 -7.44 7.28
CA VAL A 53 3.19 -8.36 8.37
C VAL A 53 2.65 -9.74 8.03
N THR A 54 3.43 -10.78 8.31
CA THR A 54 2.96 -12.16 8.40
C THR A 54 3.14 -12.61 9.83
N GLU A 55 2.07 -13.03 10.47
CA GLU A 55 2.03 -13.30 11.90
C GLU A 55 1.12 -14.50 12.21
N PRO A 56 1.22 -15.12 13.41
CA PRO A 56 0.27 -16.16 13.80
C PRO A 56 -1.14 -15.58 13.87
N LEU A 57 -2.12 -16.35 13.38
CA LEU A 57 -3.55 -16.00 13.47
C LEU A 57 -4.01 -15.88 14.94
N ASP A 58 -3.43 -16.70 15.82
CA ASP A 58 -3.63 -16.65 17.26
C ASP A 58 -2.34 -16.08 17.91
N ALA A 59 -2.39 -14.87 18.40
CA ALA A 59 -1.27 -14.17 19.01
C ALA A 59 -0.70 -14.89 20.26
N THR A 60 -1.45 -15.81 20.85
CA THR A 60 -0.99 -16.63 22.00
C THR A 60 -0.12 -17.81 21.57
N ARG A 61 -0.06 -18.11 20.28
CA ARG A 61 0.70 -19.24 19.71
C ARG A 61 1.90 -18.73 18.90
N PRO A 62 3.12 -18.73 19.45
CA PRO A 62 4.28 -18.28 18.72
C PRO A 62 4.56 -19.17 17.50
N VAL A 63 5.07 -18.55 16.43
CA VAL A 63 5.59 -19.28 15.28
C VAL A 63 6.91 -19.95 15.68
N LEU A 64 6.98 -21.26 15.47
CA LEU A 64 8.20 -22.05 15.70
C LEU A 64 8.83 -22.43 14.36
N ALA A 65 10.16 -22.44 14.32
CA ALA A 65 10.93 -22.95 13.17
C ALA A 65 10.62 -24.43 12.94
N ARG A 66 10.33 -24.82 11.69
CA ARG A 66 9.95 -26.19 11.30
C ARG A 66 10.76 -26.73 10.13
N GLY A 67 11.74 -25.98 9.64
CA GLY A 67 12.50 -26.30 8.45
C GLY A 67 13.91 -26.89 8.73
N GLU A 68 14.23 -27.26 9.98
CA GLU A 68 15.60 -27.72 10.33
C GLU A 68 16.10 -28.88 9.45
N GLY A 69 15.18 -29.80 9.07
CA GLY A 69 15.51 -30.95 8.21
C GLY A 69 15.02 -30.83 6.76
N ALA A 70 14.43 -29.69 6.35
CA ALA A 70 13.92 -29.49 5.01
C ALA A 70 15.02 -28.99 4.06
N ALA A 71 14.99 -29.44 2.81
CA ALA A 71 15.93 -28.98 1.78
C ALA A 71 15.49 -27.69 1.10
N THR A 72 14.18 -27.39 1.10
CA THR A 72 13.59 -26.17 0.52
C THR A 72 12.47 -25.60 1.40
N GLU A 73 12.15 -24.32 1.19
CA GLU A 73 11.05 -23.65 1.90
C GLU A 73 9.68 -24.28 1.56
N GLU A 74 9.50 -24.73 0.31
CA GLU A 74 8.28 -25.41 -0.14
C GLU A 74 8.06 -26.72 0.61
N GLU A 75 9.11 -27.44 0.97
CA GLU A 75 9.01 -28.66 1.79
C GLU A 75 8.44 -28.37 3.17
N VAL A 76 8.82 -27.24 3.78
CA VAL A 76 8.28 -26.85 5.08
C VAL A 76 6.74 -26.72 5.03
N PHE A 77 6.20 -26.06 3.99
CA PHE A 77 4.76 -25.91 3.83
C PHE A 77 4.06 -27.19 3.37
N ARG A 78 4.70 -28.00 2.54
CA ARG A 78 4.20 -29.32 2.12
C ARG A 78 4.05 -30.26 3.32
N ASP A 79 5.06 -30.31 4.17
CA ASP A 79 5.11 -31.21 5.33
C ASP A 79 4.31 -30.66 6.52
N ASN A 80 4.00 -29.36 6.52
CA ASN A 80 3.21 -28.67 7.53
C ASN A 80 2.06 -27.85 6.91
N PRO A 81 1.09 -28.46 6.22
CA PRO A 81 0.03 -27.74 5.50
C PRO A 81 -0.88 -26.91 6.42
N GLN A 82 -0.90 -27.20 7.72
CA GLN A 82 -1.61 -26.42 8.75
C GLN A 82 -1.06 -24.99 8.87
N LEU A 83 0.17 -24.69 8.45
CA LEU A 83 0.76 -23.35 8.50
C LEU A 83 -0.09 -22.34 7.72
N ASN A 84 -0.68 -22.75 6.61
CA ASN A 84 -1.59 -21.91 5.82
C ASN A 84 -2.87 -21.50 6.57
N ARG A 85 -3.20 -22.17 7.68
CA ARG A 85 -4.36 -21.86 8.55
C ARG A 85 -3.95 -21.24 9.88
N LEU A 86 -2.69 -21.38 10.27
CA LEU A 86 -2.16 -20.85 11.53
C LEU A 86 -1.50 -19.49 11.38
N LEU A 87 -1.18 -19.12 10.14
CA LEU A 87 -0.57 -17.84 9.79
C LEU A 87 -1.57 -16.96 9.02
N THR A 88 -1.38 -15.67 9.13
CA THR A 88 -2.13 -14.67 8.36
C THR A 88 -1.18 -13.59 7.85
N SER A 89 -1.46 -13.07 6.65
CA SER A 89 -0.81 -11.86 6.15
C SER A 89 -1.76 -10.67 6.34
N ARG A 90 -1.23 -9.59 6.88
CA ARG A 90 -1.93 -8.32 7.09
C ARG A 90 -1.09 -7.18 6.53
N PHE A 91 -1.72 -6.12 6.14
CA PHE A 91 -1.02 -4.88 5.79
C PHE A 91 -1.77 -3.68 6.35
N GLU A 92 -1.00 -2.64 6.67
CA GLU A 92 -1.51 -1.33 7.03
C GLU A 92 -1.33 -0.38 5.84
N ALA A 93 -2.33 0.47 5.61
CA ALA A 93 -2.29 1.49 4.59
C ALA A 93 -2.62 2.86 5.19
N LEU A 94 -1.77 3.85 4.93
CA LEU A 94 -2.04 5.26 5.25
C LEU A 94 -3.08 5.80 4.25
N ILE A 95 -4.12 6.46 4.74
CA ILE A 95 -5.14 7.06 3.88
C ILE A 95 -4.50 8.21 3.10
N ALA A 96 -4.56 8.12 1.77
CA ALA A 96 -4.00 9.09 0.83
C ALA A 96 -5.07 9.99 0.20
N GLY A 97 -6.35 9.66 0.39
CA GLY A 97 -7.47 10.42 -0.12
C GLY A 97 -8.72 9.57 -0.34
N HIS A 98 -9.68 10.13 -1.05
CA HIS A 98 -10.94 9.45 -1.37
C HIS A 98 -11.56 9.99 -2.65
N ASP A 99 -12.52 9.25 -3.20
CA ASP A 99 -13.39 9.74 -4.25
C ASP A 99 -14.59 10.47 -3.64
N GLN A 100 -14.92 11.59 -4.24
CA GLN A 100 -16.14 12.32 -3.96
C GLN A 100 -16.75 12.80 -5.28
N ASP A 101 -17.93 12.30 -5.61
CA ASP A 101 -18.65 12.64 -6.85
C ASP A 101 -17.81 12.40 -8.12
N GLY A 102 -17.03 11.31 -8.14
CA GLY A 102 -16.14 10.95 -9.25
C GLY A 102 -14.87 11.80 -9.36
N VAL A 103 -14.54 12.57 -8.32
CA VAL A 103 -13.33 13.40 -8.26
C VAL A 103 -12.42 12.90 -7.13
N HIS A 104 -11.16 12.61 -7.47
CA HIS A 104 -10.15 12.27 -6.48
C HIS A 104 -9.82 13.45 -5.58
N ARG A 105 -10.01 13.26 -4.27
CA ARG A 105 -9.70 14.22 -3.22
C ARG A 105 -8.50 13.69 -2.43
N GLN A 106 -7.38 14.39 -2.46
CA GLN A 106 -6.16 13.99 -1.75
C GLN A 106 -6.05 14.68 -0.39
N TYR A 107 -7.10 14.52 0.41
CA TYR A 107 -7.17 14.85 1.83
C TYR A 107 -7.99 13.77 2.54
N LEU A 108 -7.96 13.74 3.88
CA LEU A 108 -8.63 12.71 4.66
C LEU A 108 -10.15 12.71 4.43
N PRO A 109 -10.77 11.53 4.25
CA PRO A 109 -12.22 11.41 4.16
C PRO A 109 -12.87 11.80 5.49
N PRO A 110 -14.15 12.22 5.49
CA PRO A 110 -14.87 12.55 6.72
C PRO A 110 -15.06 11.35 7.66
N LEU A 111 -15.07 10.13 7.13
CA LEU A 111 -15.17 8.89 7.89
C LEU A 111 -14.13 7.86 7.40
N PRO A 112 -13.58 7.02 8.30
CA PRO A 112 -12.71 5.92 7.91
C PRO A 112 -13.47 4.85 7.13
N PRO A 113 -12.75 3.95 6.42
CA PRO A 113 -13.36 2.76 5.83
C PRO A 113 -14.07 1.91 6.89
N ARG A 114 -15.14 1.24 6.50
CA ARG A 114 -15.84 0.33 7.41
C ARG A 114 -15.07 -0.99 7.56
N VAL A 115 -15.07 -1.55 8.75
CA VAL A 115 -14.61 -2.93 8.97
C VAL A 115 -15.42 -3.87 8.08
N HIS A 116 -14.76 -4.90 7.54
CA HIS A 116 -15.26 -5.84 6.52
C HIS A 116 -15.46 -5.23 5.11
N SER A 117 -15.06 -3.98 4.87
CA SER A 117 -14.96 -3.48 3.48
C SER A 117 -13.85 -4.20 2.73
N PHE A 118 -14.14 -4.58 1.47
CA PHE A 118 -13.17 -5.27 0.63
C PHE A 118 -12.06 -4.34 0.16
N VAL A 119 -10.83 -4.87 0.11
CA VAL A 119 -9.66 -4.11 -0.35
C VAL A 119 -9.15 -4.68 -1.68
N TYR A 120 -8.84 -3.76 -2.59
CA TYR A 120 -8.37 -4.04 -3.94
C TYR A 120 -7.05 -3.28 -4.19
N PRO A 121 -6.02 -3.90 -4.77
CA PRO A 121 -4.93 -3.16 -5.39
C PRO A 121 -5.50 -2.29 -6.51
N CYS A 122 -5.02 -1.05 -6.62
CA CYS A 122 -5.42 -0.18 -7.71
C CYS A 122 -4.85 -0.68 -9.03
N THR A 123 -5.66 -0.60 -10.09
CA THR A 123 -5.19 -0.84 -11.46
C THR A 123 -4.21 0.25 -11.89
N PRO A 124 -3.37 0.02 -12.92
CA PRO A 124 -2.48 1.05 -13.45
C PRO A 124 -3.22 2.35 -13.83
N GLN A 125 -4.43 2.24 -14.37
CA GLN A 125 -5.26 3.41 -14.72
C GLN A 125 -5.70 4.19 -13.47
N GLU A 126 -6.13 3.49 -12.41
CA GLU A 126 -6.48 4.12 -11.12
C GLU A 126 -5.25 4.77 -10.49
N VAL A 127 -4.09 4.10 -10.53
CA VAL A 127 -2.82 4.67 -10.02
C VAL A 127 -2.48 5.94 -10.79
N ALA A 128 -2.43 5.92 -12.12
CA ALA A 128 -2.10 7.08 -12.94
C ALA A 128 -3.09 8.24 -12.73
N SER A 129 -4.39 7.93 -12.64
CA SER A 129 -5.43 8.92 -12.40
C SER A 129 -5.29 9.56 -11.03
N PHE A 130 -5.19 8.74 -9.96
CA PHE A 130 -5.07 9.23 -8.60
C PHE A 130 -3.79 10.02 -8.38
N THR A 131 -2.65 9.56 -8.92
CA THR A 131 -1.33 10.22 -8.76
C THR A 131 -1.04 11.27 -9.84
N SER A 132 -2.02 11.62 -10.69
CA SER A 132 -1.92 12.77 -11.61
C SER A 132 -1.66 14.08 -10.86
N ARG A 133 -2.24 14.23 -9.66
CA ARG A 133 -1.91 15.22 -8.63
C ARG A 133 -1.05 14.54 -7.56
N LEU A 134 -0.27 15.32 -6.84
CA LEU A 134 0.70 14.83 -5.86
C LEU A 134 0.47 15.41 -4.45
N ASP A 135 -0.74 15.94 -4.20
CA ASP A 135 -1.11 16.49 -2.88
C ASP A 135 -1.10 15.40 -1.78
N LEU A 136 -1.25 14.11 -2.16
CA LEU A 136 -1.11 12.96 -1.26
C LEU A 136 0.25 12.93 -0.55
N LEU A 137 1.31 13.47 -1.17
CA LEU A 137 2.65 13.50 -0.55
C LEU A 137 2.64 14.25 0.76
N ARG A 138 1.87 15.33 0.85
CA ARG A 138 1.70 16.07 2.10
C ARG A 138 1.10 15.22 3.20
N LEU A 139 0.09 14.39 2.88
CA LEU A 139 -0.50 13.45 3.85
C LEU A 139 0.51 12.40 4.29
N LEU A 140 1.25 11.80 3.35
CA LEU A 140 2.23 10.76 3.66
C LEU A 140 3.38 11.31 4.50
N ILE A 141 4.02 12.40 4.06
CA ILE A 141 5.19 13.02 4.73
C ILE A 141 4.85 13.51 6.15
N ASN A 142 3.63 14.00 6.36
CA ASN A 142 3.18 14.55 7.65
C ASN A 142 2.27 13.60 8.43
N SER A 143 2.20 12.32 8.04
CA SER A 143 1.35 11.32 8.70
C SER A 143 1.73 11.01 10.15
N GLY A 144 2.94 11.37 10.57
CA GLY A 144 3.52 10.93 11.84
C GLY A 144 4.00 9.49 11.86
N TYR A 145 3.88 8.75 10.71
CA TYR A 145 4.39 7.40 10.59
C TYR A 145 5.93 7.40 10.62
N PRO A 146 6.57 6.54 11.44
CA PRO A 146 8.03 6.58 11.61
C PRO A 146 8.84 6.43 10.31
N MET A 147 8.29 5.71 9.33
CA MET A 147 8.92 5.46 8.03
C MET A 147 8.21 6.20 6.89
N ALA A 148 7.58 7.35 7.17
CA ALA A 148 6.81 8.13 6.19
C ALA A 148 7.60 8.43 4.90
N ASP A 149 8.88 8.76 5.02
CA ASP A 149 9.75 9.06 3.90
C ASP A 149 10.04 7.83 3.02
N GLU A 150 10.16 6.63 3.63
CA GLU A 150 10.28 5.36 2.89
C GLU A 150 9.00 5.03 2.14
N VAL A 151 7.86 5.20 2.81
CA VAL A 151 6.54 4.95 2.22
C VAL A 151 6.29 5.90 1.05
N ALA A 152 6.59 7.18 1.20
CA ALA A 152 6.43 8.16 0.12
C ALA A 152 7.34 7.82 -1.08
N GLY A 153 8.61 7.50 -0.84
CA GLY A 153 9.54 7.07 -1.88
C GLY A 153 9.09 5.78 -2.58
N ALA A 154 8.65 4.78 -1.82
CA ALA A 154 8.11 3.53 -2.37
C ALA A 154 6.84 3.79 -3.19
N CYS A 155 5.91 4.61 -2.70
CA CYS A 155 4.69 4.96 -3.41
C CYS A 155 4.98 5.59 -4.79
N LEU A 156 5.95 6.48 -4.87
CA LEU A 156 6.31 7.13 -6.13
C LEU A 156 6.96 6.15 -7.11
N ARG A 157 7.84 5.25 -6.63
CA ARG A 157 8.44 4.20 -7.48
C ARG A 157 7.39 3.22 -8.00
N GLU A 158 6.47 2.78 -7.13
CA GLU A 158 5.37 1.88 -7.51
C GLU A 158 4.39 2.54 -8.49
N ALA A 159 4.17 3.85 -8.37
CA ALA A 159 3.26 4.58 -9.25
C ALA A 159 3.89 4.93 -10.62
N ALA A 160 5.19 5.12 -10.68
CA ALA A 160 5.86 5.59 -11.89
C ALA A 160 5.57 4.76 -13.16
N PRO A 161 5.60 3.40 -13.12
CA PRO A 161 5.31 2.57 -14.30
C PRO A 161 3.87 2.71 -14.83
N ALA A 162 2.94 3.23 -14.04
CA ALA A 162 1.56 3.47 -14.46
C ALA A 162 1.40 4.73 -15.33
N HIS A 163 2.40 5.62 -15.33
CA HIS A 163 2.38 6.84 -16.13
C HIS A 163 2.99 6.64 -17.51
N PRO A 164 2.51 7.35 -18.55
CA PRO A 164 3.05 7.25 -19.91
C PRO A 164 4.55 7.60 -20.02
N ASP A 165 5.02 8.49 -19.14
CA ASP A 165 6.42 8.86 -19.01
C ASP A 165 6.80 8.80 -17.52
N PRO A 166 7.36 7.67 -17.07
CA PRO A 166 7.78 7.46 -15.67
C PRO A 166 8.81 8.49 -15.20
N ASP A 167 9.76 8.89 -16.04
CA ASP A 167 10.81 9.83 -15.67
C ASP A 167 10.25 11.25 -15.47
N ALA A 168 9.36 11.69 -16.37
CA ALA A 168 8.66 12.96 -16.21
C ALA A 168 7.76 12.96 -14.97
N PHE A 169 7.13 11.82 -14.63
CA PHE A 169 6.37 11.68 -13.39
C PHE A 169 7.28 11.83 -12.17
N LEU A 170 8.40 11.10 -12.10
CA LEU A 170 9.34 11.17 -10.98
C LEU A 170 9.96 12.56 -10.84
N LEU A 171 10.23 13.27 -11.95
CA LEU A 171 10.70 14.67 -11.92
C LEU A 171 9.65 15.60 -11.30
N ARG A 172 8.36 15.46 -11.67
CA ARG A 172 7.27 16.23 -11.05
C ARG A 172 7.14 15.90 -9.55
N ALA A 173 7.26 14.63 -9.19
CA ALA A 173 7.21 14.16 -7.81
C ALA A 173 8.36 14.76 -6.97
N GLY A 174 9.59 14.79 -7.53
CA GLY A 174 10.73 15.45 -6.90
C GLY A 174 10.51 16.94 -6.64
N LYS A 175 9.89 17.66 -7.59
CA LYS A 175 9.50 19.07 -7.41
C LYS A 175 8.45 19.25 -6.33
N ALA A 176 7.44 18.35 -6.25
CA ALA A 176 6.42 18.39 -5.22
C ALA A 176 7.03 18.12 -3.82
N LEU A 177 7.92 17.12 -3.70
CA LEU A 177 8.66 16.84 -2.47
C LEU A 177 9.52 18.05 -2.04
N ALA A 178 10.17 18.72 -3.00
CA ALA A 178 10.98 19.92 -2.71
C ALA A 178 10.11 21.07 -2.14
N ALA A 179 8.87 21.21 -2.60
CA ALA A 179 7.94 22.18 -2.04
C ALA A 179 7.49 21.80 -0.62
N GLU A 180 7.16 20.51 -0.36
CA GLU A 180 6.72 20.05 0.95
C GLU A 180 7.84 20.03 2.00
N LEU A 181 9.10 19.82 1.57
CA LEU A 181 10.29 19.72 2.44
C LEU A 181 11.23 20.94 2.29
N ALA A 182 10.72 22.11 1.86
CA ALA A 182 11.54 23.30 1.59
C ALA A 182 12.38 23.75 2.80
N GLY A 183 11.95 23.45 4.03
CA GLY A 183 12.67 23.78 5.27
C GLY A 183 13.67 22.72 5.73
N ASP A 184 13.75 21.54 5.08
CA ASP A 184 14.56 20.39 5.52
C ASP A 184 15.29 19.76 4.32
N LEU A 185 16.35 20.43 3.86
CA LEU A 185 17.18 19.96 2.74
C LEU A 185 17.83 18.58 2.99
N PRO A 186 18.35 18.24 4.19
CA PRO A 186 18.88 16.90 4.44
C PRO A 186 17.83 15.81 4.23
N ARG A 187 16.61 16.00 4.75
CA ARG A 187 15.49 15.08 4.60
C ARG A 187 15.05 14.98 3.13
N LEU A 188 14.91 16.13 2.45
CA LEU A 188 14.60 16.16 1.01
C LEU A 188 15.59 15.31 0.21
N ASN A 189 16.90 15.53 0.39
CA ASN A 189 17.93 14.79 -0.32
C ASN A 189 17.89 13.28 0.00
N ALA A 190 17.55 12.92 1.23
CA ALA A 190 17.38 11.51 1.62
C ALA A 190 16.19 10.85 0.89
N VAL A 191 15.06 11.56 0.74
CA VAL A 191 13.89 11.06 0.00
C VAL A 191 14.16 10.99 -1.50
N LEU A 192 14.77 12.05 -2.09
CA LEU A 192 15.07 12.07 -3.53
C LEU A 192 15.99 10.94 -3.97
N ARG A 193 16.98 10.56 -3.15
CA ARG A 193 17.84 9.40 -3.43
C ARG A 193 17.09 8.08 -3.51
N LYS A 194 15.91 7.97 -2.91
CA LYS A 194 15.06 6.78 -2.96
C LYS A 194 14.20 6.69 -4.22
N LEU A 195 14.10 7.79 -4.99
CA LEU A 195 13.36 7.82 -6.26
C LEU A 195 14.22 7.36 -7.43
N MET A 196 15.53 7.45 -7.31
CA MET A 196 16.46 7.01 -8.35
C MET A 196 16.78 5.53 -8.16
N PRO A 197 16.77 4.73 -9.25
CA PRO A 197 17.17 3.32 -9.22
C PRO A 197 18.63 3.14 -8.86
#